data_9729c5f76804a1f957ca33f312b788b7
#
_entry.id   9729c5f76804a1f957ca33f312b788b7
#
_cell.length_a   1.000
_cell.length_b   1.000
_cell.length_c   1.000
_cell.angle_alpha   90.00
_cell.angle_beta   90.00
_cell.angle_gamma   90.00
#
_symmetry.space_group_name_H-M   'P 1'
#
loop_
_entity.id
_entity.type
_entity.pdbx_description
1 polymer ?
#
loop_
_entity_poly.entity_id
_entity_poly.type
_entity_poly.pdbx_seq_one_letter_code
_entity_poly.pdbx_strand_id
1 'polypeptide(L)'
;PLFPSTTMPVLLQESFNGTFELADVMVDLPDMDLVDGDIDLGTDLSVLATTNTLLSTLDSPVEEDILIFSLSPDLVKATDGVFLVKVSAFSQLKSISINGQNQPLAPESYQANFAIDYQLKPGENFFVINAVTIEGEREQEFIVFFETKEIKRDAGKVKPFMLITILGYADDDNTNSVSSSGTKVSSSKSNFVLVPVFNQKITYFSTLSVKGLITGDQQQKSEFESREFMLKQLALEWKTRKTFLGDIIFSVGSNRLSTKDTAKTSPYRDPWFNKYKQAGADSFTNLAFKFGTAKGTKWSLKIDHKLKSVPGTPSSKGTANSLNLGAKNKFGKYKTDFSLSQSITNLQDDSNDKSKLTGSAKFSFPVKPVSLSLQTQLAESKNLTANSITGINKKTSKKTYKFGVTYPLASWLILAYSRKLEDQESNLTNKDYKKNSNSLQLTMIF
;
A
#
# COMPACT_ATOMS: atom_id res chain seq x y z
N PRO A 1 16.95 -48.20 8.35
CA PRO A 1 15.96 -47.91 7.34
C PRO A 1 16.17 -46.48 6.84
N LEU A 2 16.66 -46.43 5.62
CA LEU A 2 17.01 -45.20 4.88
C LEU A 2 15.70 -44.62 4.32
N PHE A 3 15.45 -43.36 4.59
CA PHE A 3 14.43 -42.59 3.87
C PHE A 3 15.00 -42.14 2.52
N PRO A 4 14.30 -42.32 1.40
CA PRO A 4 14.77 -41.83 0.11
C PRO A 4 14.66 -40.29 0.08
N SER A 5 15.75 -39.65 -0.34
CA SER A 5 15.79 -38.23 -0.64
C SER A 5 14.93 -37.95 -1.89
N THR A 6 13.73 -37.43 -1.70
CA THR A 6 12.92 -36.88 -2.79
C THR A 6 13.50 -35.51 -3.16
N THR A 7 14.26 -35.48 -4.24
CA THR A 7 14.59 -34.26 -4.97
C THR A 7 13.29 -33.57 -5.43
N MET A 8 12.97 -32.42 -4.84
CA MET A 8 11.90 -31.56 -5.32
C MET A 8 12.21 -31.10 -6.76
N PRO A 9 11.23 -31.11 -7.68
CA PRO A 9 11.45 -30.63 -9.03
C PRO A 9 11.79 -29.13 -9.01
N VAL A 10 12.83 -28.76 -9.77
CA VAL A 10 13.35 -27.38 -9.95
C VAL A 10 12.27 -26.37 -10.42
N LEU A 11 11.16 -26.83 -10.97
CA LEU A 11 10.01 -26.03 -11.40
C LEU A 11 9.26 -25.29 -10.29
N LEU A 12 9.47 -25.62 -9.00
CA LEU A 12 8.87 -24.91 -7.89
C LEU A 12 9.70 -23.70 -7.43
N GLN A 13 10.97 -23.61 -7.82
CA GLN A 13 11.87 -22.55 -7.38
C GLN A 13 11.75 -21.28 -8.23
N GLU A 14 11.33 -21.38 -9.49
CA GLU A 14 11.13 -20.20 -10.38
C GLU A 14 9.80 -19.48 -10.17
N SER A 15 8.76 -20.17 -9.66
CA SER A 15 7.48 -19.53 -9.38
C SER A 15 7.45 -18.65 -8.13
N PHE A 16 8.52 -18.66 -7.31
CA PHE A 16 8.64 -17.85 -6.09
C PHE A 16 9.47 -16.57 -6.23
N ASN A 17 10.01 -16.29 -7.42
CA ASN A 17 10.70 -15.01 -7.69
C ASN A 17 9.75 -13.82 -7.92
N GLY A 18 8.45 -14.04 -7.95
CA GLY A 18 7.47 -12.99 -7.70
C GLY A 18 7.51 -12.65 -6.22
N THR A 19 8.29 -11.65 -5.81
CA THR A 19 8.29 -11.11 -4.46
C THR A 19 6.89 -10.64 -4.11
N PHE A 20 6.13 -11.53 -3.45
CA PHE A 20 4.91 -11.17 -2.76
C PHE A 20 5.37 -10.34 -1.54
N GLU A 21 5.32 -9.01 -1.66
CA GLU A 21 5.64 -8.14 -0.54
C GLU A 21 4.49 -8.26 0.47
N LEU A 22 4.66 -9.09 1.51
CA LEU A 22 3.79 -9.13 2.69
C LEU A 22 3.58 -7.72 3.27
N ALA A 23 4.50 -6.80 3.00
CA ALA A 23 4.39 -5.39 3.34
C ALA A 23 3.14 -4.72 2.74
N ASP A 24 2.71 -5.11 1.53
CA ASP A 24 1.50 -4.54 0.90
C ASP A 24 0.20 -5.02 1.57
N VAL A 25 0.22 -6.13 2.31
CA VAL A 25 -0.93 -6.62 3.09
C VAL A 25 -0.91 -6.08 4.52
N MET A 26 0.29 -5.79 5.09
CA MET A 26 0.44 -5.33 6.47
C MET A 26 0.39 -3.80 6.63
N VAL A 27 0.55 -3.02 5.55
CA VAL A 27 0.57 -1.55 5.61
C VAL A 27 -0.81 -0.94 5.82
N ASP A 28 -1.87 -1.67 5.52
CA ASP A 28 -3.26 -1.19 5.64
C ASP A 28 -4.00 -1.66 6.91
N LEU A 29 -3.30 -2.27 7.87
CA LEU A 29 -3.89 -2.49 9.19
C LEU A 29 -3.90 -1.16 9.94
N PRO A 30 -5.08 -0.62 10.30
CA PRO A 30 -5.15 0.63 11.03
C PRO A 30 -4.41 0.50 12.37
N ASP A 31 -3.47 1.43 12.63
CA ASP A 31 -2.95 1.67 13.97
C ASP A 31 -4.12 2.22 14.81
N MET A 32 -4.84 1.33 15.49
CA MET A 32 -5.97 1.72 16.31
C MET A 32 -5.47 2.13 17.69
N ASP A 33 -5.27 3.43 17.88
CA ASP A 33 -5.11 4.02 19.20
C ASP A 33 -6.49 4.08 19.89
N LEU A 34 -6.80 3.04 20.65
CA LEU A 34 -7.94 3.02 21.56
C LEU A 34 -7.56 3.82 22.81
N VAL A 35 -7.84 5.11 22.84
CA VAL A 35 -7.64 5.96 24.02
C VAL A 35 -8.97 6.57 24.43
N ASP A 36 -9.37 6.27 25.68
CA ASP A 36 -10.42 6.93 26.47
C ASP A 36 -11.71 7.35 25.73
N GLY A 37 -12.60 6.37 25.49
CA GLY A 37 -13.99 6.65 25.11
C GLY A 37 -14.20 7.14 23.66
N ASP A 38 -13.22 7.77 23.07
CA ASP A 38 -13.17 8.08 21.66
C ASP A 38 -12.48 6.91 20.93
N ILE A 39 -13.26 6.04 20.37
CA ILE A 39 -12.78 5.09 19.36
C ILE A 39 -12.41 5.94 18.15
N ASP A 40 -11.18 6.44 18.15
CA ASP A 40 -10.59 7.00 16.96
C ASP A 40 -10.41 5.83 15.99
N LEU A 41 -11.37 5.67 15.08
CA LEU A 41 -11.25 4.84 13.89
C LEU A 41 -10.14 5.43 13.04
N GLY A 42 -8.96 5.42 13.67
CA GLY A 42 -7.72 6.03 13.21
C GLY A 42 -7.31 5.50 11.87
N THR A 43 -7.70 6.09 11.18
CA THR A 43 -7.51 6.63 9.92
C THR A 43 -6.11 6.95 9.60
N ASP A 44 -5.44 6.04 9.02
CA ASP A 44 -4.49 6.41 8.00
C ASP A 44 -5.26 6.50 6.70
N LEU A 45 -5.70 7.70 6.33
CA LEU A 45 -6.08 8.00 4.96
C LEU A 45 -6.73 9.38 4.81
N SER A 46 -6.01 10.36 4.31
CA SER A 46 -6.60 11.54 3.65
C SER A 46 -5.57 12.39 2.94
N VAL A 47 -5.82 12.95 1.84
CA VAL A 47 -5.49 14.29 1.36
C VAL A 47 -6.07 14.60 -0.01
N LEU A 48 -6.73 15.67 -0.12
CA LEU A 48 -6.77 16.50 -1.34
C LEU A 48 -7.18 17.93 -0.98
N ALA A 49 -6.24 18.75 -0.55
CA ALA A 49 -6.44 20.20 -0.60
C ALA A 49 -5.16 21.05 -0.46
N THR A 50 -4.01 20.58 -0.93
CA THR A 50 -2.83 21.46 -0.98
C THR A 50 -1.93 21.21 -2.20
N THR A 51 -2.52 20.77 -3.30
CA THR A 51 -1.78 20.58 -4.56
C THR A 51 -1.22 21.89 -5.11
N ASN A 52 -1.81 23.03 -4.81
CA ASN A 52 -1.32 24.31 -5.35
C ASN A 52 -0.13 24.91 -4.62
N THR A 53 0.16 24.50 -3.38
CA THR A 53 1.29 25.08 -2.62
C THR A 53 2.54 24.19 -2.66
N LEU A 54 2.39 22.89 -2.87
CA LEU A 54 3.53 21.97 -3.01
C LEU A 54 4.12 21.97 -4.42
N LEU A 55 3.33 22.31 -5.44
CA LEU A 55 3.83 22.47 -6.82
C LEU A 55 4.67 23.74 -7.02
N SER A 56 4.59 24.73 -6.13
CA SER A 56 5.37 25.96 -6.21
C SER A 56 6.73 25.88 -5.50
N THR A 57 7.00 24.80 -4.75
CA THR A 57 8.28 24.57 -4.05
C THR A 57 9.07 23.36 -4.52
N LEU A 58 8.51 22.57 -5.44
CA LEU A 58 9.31 21.66 -6.24
C LEU A 58 10.03 22.54 -7.27
N ASP A 59 11.36 22.52 -7.24
CA ASP A 59 12.19 23.03 -8.35
C ASP A 59 11.50 22.63 -9.65
N SER A 60 11.40 23.60 -10.56
CA SER A 60 10.73 23.45 -11.86
C SER A 60 10.95 22.04 -12.36
N PRO A 61 9.90 21.28 -12.71
CA PRO A 61 10.10 19.99 -13.32
C PRO A 61 11.10 20.27 -14.45
N VAL A 62 12.18 19.51 -14.50
CA VAL A 62 13.01 19.46 -15.70
C VAL A 62 12.01 19.07 -16.77
N GLU A 63 11.54 20.05 -17.54
CA GLU A 63 10.63 19.82 -18.66
C GLU A 63 11.36 18.79 -19.51
N GLU A 64 10.84 17.55 -19.52
CA GLU A 64 11.44 16.53 -20.37
C GLU A 64 11.29 17.06 -21.79
N ASP A 65 12.38 17.51 -22.37
CA ASP A 65 12.42 18.12 -23.70
C ASP A 65 11.81 17.19 -24.76
N ILE A 66 11.88 15.87 -24.53
CA ILE A 66 11.45 14.85 -25.49
C ILE A 66 10.34 13.98 -24.88
N LEU A 67 9.21 13.87 -25.57
CA LEU A 67 8.09 13.00 -25.24
C LEU A 67 7.94 11.93 -26.31
N ILE A 68 7.91 10.67 -25.92
CA ILE A 68 7.76 9.51 -26.82
C ILE A 68 6.50 8.74 -26.42
N PHE A 69 5.58 8.54 -27.37
CA PHE A 69 4.31 7.86 -27.13
C PHE A 69 4.11 6.71 -28.11
N SER A 70 3.70 5.54 -27.62
CA SER A 70 3.14 4.50 -28.45
C SER A 70 1.66 4.76 -28.68
N LEU A 71 1.23 4.68 -29.93
CA LEU A 71 -0.17 4.69 -30.35
C LEU A 71 -0.70 3.29 -30.67
N SER A 72 0.17 2.27 -30.60
CA SER A 72 -0.16 0.88 -30.82
C SER A 72 -0.62 0.19 -29.53
N PRO A 73 -1.51 -0.82 -29.61
CA PRO A 73 -1.91 -1.59 -28.45
C PRO A 73 -0.74 -2.44 -27.92
N ASP A 74 -0.64 -2.52 -26.59
CA ASP A 74 0.40 -3.32 -25.91
C ASP A 74 0.16 -4.83 -26.04
N LEU A 75 -1.03 -5.26 -26.48
CA LEU A 75 -1.43 -6.65 -26.67
C LEU A 75 -2.00 -6.84 -28.05
N VAL A 76 -1.41 -7.75 -28.82
CA VAL A 76 -1.87 -8.10 -30.17
C VAL A 76 -2.05 -9.60 -30.31
N LYS A 77 -2.91 -10.02 -31.26
CA LYS A 77 -3.19 -11.43 -31.55
C LYS A 77 -2.74 -11.83 -32.97
N ALA A 78 -2.24 -10.86 -33.72
CA ALA A 78 -1.67 -11.10 -35.07
C ALA A 78 -0.14 -11.06 -34.99
N THR A 79 0.53 -11.89 -35.78
CA THR A 79 2.00 -11.89 -35.89
C THR A 79 2.51 -10.64 -36.58
N ASP A 80 1.74 -10.15 -37.57
CA ASP A 80 2.12 -9.01 -38.39
C ASP A 80 1.24 -7.81 -38.06
N GLY A 81 1.81 -6.63 -38.20
CA GLY A 81 1.10 -5.38 -37.93
C GLY A 81 2.01 -4.18 -38.05
N VAL A 82 1.49 -3.04 -37.64
CA VAL A 82 2.21 -1.77 -37.66
C VAL A 82 2.32 -1.22 -36.27
N PHE A 83 3.55 -0.96 -35.82
CA PHE A 83 3.81 -0.24 -34.57
C PHE A 83 3.83 1.26 -34.86
N LEU A 84 2.89 1.97 -34.23
CA LEU A 84 2.76 3.41 -34.39
C LEU A 84 3.38 4.11 -33.17
N VAL A 85 4.32 5.00 -33.44
CA VAL A 85 4.97 5.82 -32.42
C VAL A 85 4.97 7.29 -32.80
N LYS A 86 4.72 8.16 -31.82
CA LYS A 86 4.83 9.60 -31.95
C LYS A 86 5.94 10.09 -31.02
N VAL A 87 6.84 10.87 -31.58
CA VAL A 87 7.87 11.60 -30.85
C VAL A 87 7.56 13.09 -30.96
N SER A 88 7.63 13.81 -29.84
CA SER A 88 7.42 15.25 -29.74
C SER A 88 8.49 15.85 -28.84
N ALA A 89 9.08 16.97 -29.21
CA ALA A 89 10.10 17.64 -28.43
C ALA A 89 9.86 19.16 -28.41
N PHE A 90 10.34 19.83 -27.37
CA PHE A 90 10.33 21.28 -27.28
C PHE A 90 11.50 21.89 -28.06
N SER A 91 12.60 21.15 -28.20
CA SER A 91 13.75 21.53 -29.04
C SER A 91 13.78 20.70 -30.33
N GLN A 92 14.57 21.21 -31.32
CA GLN A 92 14.65 20.58 -32.63
C GLN A 92 15.19 19.13 -32.55
N LEU A 93 14.47 18.21 -33.18
CA LEU A 93 14.88 16.80 -33.32
C LEU A 93 16.05 16.70 -34.31
N LYS A 94 17.15 16.07 -33.90
CA LYS A 94 18.33 15.80 -34.74
C LYS A 94 18.29 14.41 -35.35
N SER A 95 17.90 13.42 -34.55
CA SER A 95 17.81 12.04 -35.03
C SER A 95 16.80 11.27 -34.20
N ILE A 96 16.18 10.28 -34.83
CA ILE A 96 15.37 9.27 -34.15
C ILE A 96 15.82 7.91 -34.68
N SER A 97 16.08 6.98 -33.78
CA SER A 97 16.30 5.58 -34.15
C SER A 97 15.27 4.68 -33.47
N ILE A 98 14.88 3.62 -34.13
CA ILE A 98 13.94 2.61 -33.65
C ILE A 98 14.60 1.26 -33.82
N ASN A 99 14.78 0.55 -32.70
CA ASN A 99 15.58 -0.68 -32.63
C ASN A 99 16.98 -0.54 -33.26
N GLY A 100 17.61 0.64 -33.06
CA GLY A 100 18.92 0.97 -33.61
C GLY A 100 18.95 1.37 -35.09
N GLN A 101 17.79 1.42 -35.76
CA GLN A 101 17.67 1.87 -37.15
C GLN A 101 17.24 3.34 -37.20
N ASN A 102 18.06 4.17 -37.84
CA ASN A 102 17.74 5.58 -38.00
C ASN A 102 16.52 5.77 -38.89
N GLN A 103 15.62 6.64 -38.46
CA GLN A 103 14.41 6.98 -39.18
C GLN A 103 14.58 8.33 -39.90
N PRO A 104 14.00 8.48 -41.09
CA PRO A 104 14.06 9.75 -41.83
C PRO A 104 13.28 10.82 -41.03
N LEU A 105 13.91 11.97 -40.86
CA LEU A 105 13.31 13.17 -40.26
C LEU A 105 13.19 14.27 -41.29
N ALA A 106 12.07 15.01 -41.25
CA ALA A 106 11.98 16.26 -41.99
C ALA A 106 12.94 17.33 -41.37
N PRO A 107 13.54 18.20 -42.14
CA PRO A 107 14.34 19.28 -41.60
C PRO A 107 13.55 20.12 -40.57
N GLU A 108 14.23 20.57 -39.52
CA GLU A 108 13.66 21.43 -38.47
C GLU A 108 12.41 20.89 -37.76
N SER A 109 12.30 19.56 -37.67
CA SER A 109 11.14 18.91 -37.04
C SER A 109 11.18 18.99 -35.51
N TYR A 110 10.05 19.28 -34.90
CA TYR A 110 9.79 19.17 -33.46
C TYR A 110 8.86 17.99 -33.12
N GLN A 111 8.27 17.38 -34.15
CA GLN A 111 7.40 16.22 -34.02
C GLN A 111 7.62 15.26 -35.18
N ALA A 112 7.54 13.97 -34.90
CA ALA A 112 7.59 12.94 -35.92
C ALA A 112 6.65 11.78 -35.56
N ASN A 113 5.99 11.20 -36.56
CA ASN A 113 5.18 10.01 -36.43
C ASN A 113 5.77 8.93 -37.32
N PHE A 114 5.91 7.73 -36.75
CA PHE A 114 6.44 6.57 -37.47
C PHE A 114 5.45 5.44 -37.45
N ALA A 115 5.33 4.76 -38.58
CA ALA A 115 4.60 3.52 -38.74
C ALA A 115 5.61 2.44 -39.13
N ILE A 116 5.86 1.46 -38.28
CA ILE A 116 6.88 0.45 -38.42
C ILE A 116 6.22 -0.90 -38.56
N ASP A 117 6.38 -1.53 -39.70
CA ASP A 117 5.93 -2.88 -39.92
C ASP A 117 6.70 -3.83 -39.00
N TYR A 118 5.97 -4.74 -38.38
CA TYR A 118 6.58 -5.73 -37.51
C TYR A 118 6.11 -7.14 -37.80
N GLN A 119 7.00 -8.08 -37.49
CA GLN A 119 6.70 -9.49 -37.37
C GLN A 119 7.08 -9.95 -35.98
N LEU A 120 6.08 -10.19 -35.13
CA LEU A 120 6.27 -10.47 -33.72
C LEU A 120 6.57 -11.96 -33.49
N LYS A 121 7.46 -12.20 -32.53
CA LYS A 121 7.63 -13.51 -31.90
C LYS A 121 6.60 -13.70 -30.79
N PRO A 122 6.14 -14.94 -30.55
CA PRO A 122 5.27 -15.22 -29.43
C PRO A 122 5.87 -14.70 -28.10
N GLY A 123 5.08 -13.95 -27.32
CA GLY A 123 5.53 -13.34 -26.07
C GLY A 123 5.86 -11.86 -26.17
N GLU A 124 6.82 -11.39 -25.40
CA GLU A 124 7.23 -9.99 -25.32
C GLU A 124 8.15 -9.63 -26.51
N ASN A 125 7.80 -8.54 -27.20
CA ASN A 125 8.59 -7.94 -28.26
C ASN A 125 8.90 -6.50 -27.88
N PHE A 126 10.14 -6.10 -28.00
CA PHE A 126 10.64 -4.82 -27.54
C PHE A 126 10.85 -3.87 -28.71
N PHE A 127 10.34 -2.64 -28.56
CA PHE A 127 10.59 -1.54 -29.47
C PHE A 127 11.33 -0.45 -28.69
N VAL A 128 12.60 -0.27 -28.97
CA VAL A 128 13.44 0.74 -28.32
C VAL A 128 13.52 1.94 -29.25
N ILE A 129 12.99 3.07 -28.78
CA ILE A 129 13.01 4.34 -29.50
C ILE A 129 14.03 5.25 -28.81
N ASN A 130 15.01 5.71 -29.56
CA ASN A 130 15.96 6.71 -29.12
C ASN A 130 15.76 7.98 -29.94
N ALA A 131 15.48 9.10 -29.28
CA ALA A 131 15.29 10.40 -29.86
C ALA A 131 16.35 11.38 -29.33
N VAL A 132 16.98 12.12 -30.22
CA VAL A 132 18.03 13.09 -29.91
C VAL A 132 17.60 14.47 -30.40
N THR A 133 17.70 15.46 -29.53
CA THR A 133 17.50 16.89 -29.83
C THR A 133 18.83 17.65 -29.79
N ILE A 134 18.77 18.95 -29.92
CA ILE A 134 19.94 19.82 -29.69
C ILE A 134 20.28 19.93 -28.19
N GLU A 135 19.35 19.66 -27.31
CA GLU A 135 19.48 19.85 -25.85
C GLU A 135 19.69 18.54 -25.09
N GLY A 136 19.31 17.38 -25.67
CA GLY A 136 19.47 16.10 -24.98
C GLY A 136 19.04 14.91 -25.82
N GLU A 137 19.09 13.74 -25.19
CA GLU A 137 18.60 12.48 -25.75
C GLU A 137 17.67 11.76 -24.79
N ARG A 138 16.72 11.01 -25.34
CA ARG A 138 15.81 10.15 -24.57
C ARG A 138 15.66 8.82 -25.25
N GLU A 139 15.82 7.77 -24.46
CA GLU A 139 15.50 6.40 -24.85
C GLU A 139 14.24 5.93 -24.14
N GLN A 140 13.33 5.35 -24.89
CA GLN A 140 12.08 4.79 -24.37
C GLN A 140 11.84 3.39 -24.94
N GLU A 141 11.63 2.42 -24.07
CA GLU A 141 11.27 1.05 -24.45
C GLU A 141 9.76 0.87 -24.39
N PHE A 142 9.18 0.29 -25.45
CA PHE A 142 7.80 -0.17 -25.51
C PHE A 142 7.77 -1.69 -25.70
N ILE A 143 6.83 -2.34 -25.02
CA ILE A 143 6.64 -3.77 -25.07
C ILE A 143 5.32 -4.06 -25.77
N VAL A 144 5.38 -4.76 -26.90
CA VAL A 144 4.20 -5.32 -27.58
C VAL A 144 4.16 -6.81 -27.32
N PHE A 145 3.10 -7.27 -26.67
CA PHE A 145 2.94 -8.69 -26.38
C PHE A 145 2.09 -9.38 -27.44
N PHE A 146 2.68 -10.38 -28.12
CA PHE A 146 1.95 -11.24 -29.03
C PHE A 146 1.37 -12.45 -28.28
N GLU A 147 0.03 -12.47 -28.13
CA GLU A 147 -0.69 -13.55 -27.44
C GLU A 147 -1.00 -14.69 -28.40
N THR A 148 -0.34 -15.86 -28.24
CA THR A 148 -0.74 -17.11 -28.86
C THR A 148 -1.58 -17.96 -27.90
N LYS A 149 -2.32 -18.96 -28.44
CA LYS A 149 -3.10 -19.89 -27.59
C LYS A 149 -2.22 -20.65 -26.59
N GLU A 150 -0.97 -20.92 -26.94
CA GLU A 150 0.00 -21.65 -26.09
C GLU A 150 0.58 -20.76 -25.02
N ILE A 151 0.96 -19.53 -25.34
CA ILE A 151 1.51 -18.58 -24.38
C ILE A 151 0.46 -18.06 -23.40
N LYS A 152 -0.80 -18.01 -23.82
CA LYS A 152 -1.90 -17.69 -22.89
C LYS A 152 -1.96 -18.65 -21.70
N ARG A 153 -1.48 -19.89 -21.84
CA ARG A 153 -1.38 -20.86 -20.77
C ARG A 153 -0.23 -20.57 -19.81
N ASP A 154 0.86 -19.95 -20.29
CA ASP A 154 2.09 -19.74 -19.49
C ASP A 154 2.23 -18.33 -18.93
N ALA A 155 1.44 -17.38 -19.41
CA ALA A 155 1.43 -16.01 -18.92
C ALA A 155 0.95 -15.96 -17.46
N GLY A 156 1.90 -16.13 -16.55
CA GLY A 156 1.81 -16.01 -15.10
C GLY A 156 0.50 -16.58 -14.54
N LYS A 157 0.48 -17.84 -14.13
CA LYS A 157 -0.65 -18.42 -13.40
C LYS A 157 -0.89 -17.59 -12.16
N VAL A 158 -1.85 -16.67 -12.22
CA VAL A 158 -2.34 -16.02 -11.01
C VAL A 158 -2.98 -17.12 -10.19
N LYS A 159 -2.52 -17.35 -8.95
CA LYS A 159 -3.18 -18.30 -8.06
C LYS A 159 -4.63 -17.84 -7.91
N PRO A 160 -5.63 -18.66 -8.31
CA PRO A 160 -7.02 -18.24 -8.29
C PRO A 160 -7.52 -18.00 -6.87
N PHE A 161 -6.94 -18.71 -5.91
CA PHE A 161 -7.22 -18.55 -4.50
C PHE A 161 -5.92 -18.49 -3.70
N MET A 162 -5.91 -17.62 -2.70
CA MET A 162 -4.83 -17.51 -1.72
C MET A 162 -5.44 -17.21 -0.36
N LEU A 163 -4.95 -17.84 0.67
CA LEU A 163 -5.32 -17.57 2.05
C LEU A 163 -4.07 -17.21 2.84
N ILE A 164 -4.06 -16.02 3.45
CA ILE A 164 -3.02 -15.62 4.38
C ILE A 164 -3.62 -15.62 5.78
N THR A 165 -2.96 -16.32 6.68
CA THR A 165 -3.33 -16.36 8.10
C THR A 165 -2.16 -15.91 8.93
N ILE A 166 -2.39 -14.96 9.85
CA ILE A 166 -1.38 -14.49 10.79
C ILE A 166 -1.93 -14.71 12.20
N LEU A 167 -1.16 -15.37 13.03
CA LEU A 167 -1.41 -15.50 14.46
C LEU A 167 -0.31 -14.73 15.19
N GLY A 168 -0.67 -13.93 16.16
CA GLY A 168 0.27 -13.10 16.87
C GLY A 168 0.01 -13.04 18.36
N TYR A 169 1.09 -12.75 19.08
CA TYR A 169 1.10 -12.45 20.49
C TYR A 169 1.92 -11.18 20.71
N ALA A 170 1.41 -10.28 21.52
CA ALA A 170 2.11 -9.02 21.82
C ALA A 170 2.03 -8.70 23.31
N ASP A 171 3.15 -8.24 23.85
CA ASP A 171 3.26 -7.66 25.19
C ASP A 171 3.45 -6.16 25.08
N ASP A 172 2.82 -5.43 25.99
CA ASP A 172 2.73 -3.99 26.01
C ASP A 172 2.95 -3.47 27.45
N ASP A 173 3.95 -2.63 27.65
CA ASP A 173 4.32 -2.10 28.98
C ASP A 173 3.44 -0.94 29.45
N ASN A 174 2.64 -0.36 28.56
CA ASN A 174 1.74 0.76 28.84
C ASN A 174 0.43 0.63 28.06
N THR A 175 -0.30 -0.47 28.31
CA THR A 175 -1.57 -0.76 27.62
C THR A 175 -2.63 0.33 27.84
N ASN A 176 -2.62 0.98 29.01
CA ASN A 176 -3.52 2.08 29.32
C ASN A 176 -3.09 3.43 28.69
N SER A 177 -1.93 3.50 28.04
CA SER A 177 -1.42 4.70 27.33
C SER A 177 -1.42 5.95 28.22
N VAL A 178 -1.04 5.80 29.48
CA VAL A 178 -0.96 6.92 30.42
C VAL A 178 0.37 7.66 30.32
N SER A 179 0.35 8.93 30.74
CA SER A 179 1.54 9.79 30.78
C SER A 179 2.64 9.22 31.68
N SER A 180 3.83 9.79 31.59
CA SER A 180 4.98 9.39 32.42
C SER A 180 4.73 9.53 33.93
N SER A 181 3.80 10.41 34.31
CA SER A 181 3.38 10.64 35.71
C SER A 181 2.27 9.69 36.16
N GLY A 182 1.63 8.96 35.28
CA GLY A 182 0.55 8.02 35.58
C GLY A 182 1.05 6.59 35.83
N THR A 183 0.24 5.78 36.50
CA THR A 183 0.52 4.36 36.72
C THR A 183 0.35 3.58 35.40
N LYS A 184 1.46 3.12 34.86
CA LYS A 184 1.45 2.27 33.66
C LYS A 184 0.97 0.86 34.00
N VAL A 185 0.12 0.31 33.15
CA VAL A 185 -0.36 -1.05 33.29
C VAL A 185 0.07 -1.84 32.06
N SER A 186 0.83 -2.88 32.29
CA SER A 186 1.23 -3.82 31.23
C SER A 186 0.15 -4.86 30.99
N SER A 187 -0.06 -5.22 29.75
CA SER A 187 -0.92 -6.34 29.36
C SER A 187 -0.43 -7.00 28.10
N SER A 188 -0.79 -8.25 27.93
CA SER A 188 -0.53 -9.01 26.73
C SER A 188 -1.82 -9.22 25.96
N LYS A 189 -1.69 -9.41 24.64
CA LYS A 189 -2.81 -9.72 23.77
C LYS A 189 -2.44 -10.74 22.71
N SER A 190 -3.40 -11.54 22.32
CA SER A 190 -3.35 -12.38 21.14
C SER A 190 -4.06 -11.68 19.99
N ASN A 191 -3.54 -11.77 18.78
CA ASN A 191 -4.17 -11.24 17.60
C ASN A 191 -4.20 -12.27 16.48
N PHE A 192 -5.16 -12.11 15.57
CA PHE A 192 -5.22 -12.91 14.37
C PHE A 192 -5.59 -12.03 13.17
N VAL A 193 -5.12 -12.46 11.99
CA VAL A 193 -5.48 -11.87 10.70
C VAL A 193 -5.77 -13.00 9.73
N LEU A 194 -6.86 -12.91 9.01
CA LEU A 194 -7.27 -13.83 7.96
C LEU A 194 -7.55 -13.02 6.68
N VAL A 195 -6.83 -13.33 5.60
CA VAL A 195 -6.98 -12.64 4.32
C VAL A 195 -7.23 -13.65 3.20
N PRO A 196 -8.49 -13.97 2.89
CA PRO A 196 -8.84 -14.70 1.68
C PRO A 196 -8.75 -13.77 0.47
N VAL A 197 -8.12 -14.23 -0.60
CA VAL A 197 -7.99 -13.53 -1.87
C VAL A 197 -8.40 -14.45 -3.01
N PHE A 198 -9.39 -14.04 -3.79
CA PHE A 198 -9.79 -14.69 -5.02
C PHE A 198 -9.35 -13.83 -6.19
N ASN A 199 -8.59 -14.39 -7.12
CA ASN A 199 -8.05 -13.68 -8.25
C ASN A 199 -8.60 -14.28 -9.55
N GLN A 200 -9.03 -13.41 -10.44
CA GLN A 200 -9.41 -13.76 -11.81
C GLN A 200 -8.63 -12.92 -12.79
N LYS A 201 -7.90 -13.58 -13.67
CA LYS A 201 -7.23 -12.91 -14.79
C LYS A 201 -8.27 -12.56 -15.85
N ILE A 202 -8.41 -11.27 -16.14
CA ILE A 202 -9.35 -10.76 -17.16
C ILE A 202 -8.64 -10.66 -18.51
N THR A 203 -7.43 -10.06 -18.53
CA THR A 203 -6.56 -9.99 -19.70
C THR A 203 -5.13 -10.37 -19.29
N TYR A 204 -4.20 -10.38 -20.24
CA TYR A 204 -2.79 -10.60 -19.91
C TYR A 204 -2.26 -9.62 -18.85
N PHE A 205 -2.66 -8.35 -18.95
CA PHE A 205 -2.20 -7.30 -18.03
C PHE A 205 -3.18 -6.99 -16.89
N SER A 206 -4.40 -7.50 -16.93
CA SER A 206 -5.44 -7.14 -15.97
C SER A 206 -5.90 -8.31 -15.12
N THR A 207 -6.02 -8.06 -13.84
CA THR A 207 -6.51 -9.01 -12.83
C THR A 207 -7.63 -8.35 -12.04
N LEU A 208 -8.72 -9.07 -11.85
CA LEU A 208 -9.77 -8.74 -10.90
C LEU A 208 -9.57 -9.60 -9.65
N SER A 209 -9.66 -9.00 -8.47
CA SER A 209 -9.51 -9.71 -7.19
C SER A 209 -10.63 -9.36 -6.25
N VAL A 210 -11.15 -10.37 -5.55
CA VAL A 210 -12.00 -10.18 -4.37
C VAL A 210 -11.15 -10.46 -3.15
N LYS A 211 -11.01 -9.49 -2.27
CA LYS A 211 -10.19 -9.56 -1.05
C LYS A 211 -11.06 -9.46 0.19
N GLY A 212 -10.94 -10.42 1.07
CA GLY A 212 -11.49 -10.34 2.41
C GLY A 212 -10.39 -10.02 3.42
N LEU A 213 -10.74 -9.39 4.52
CA LEU A 213 -9.91 -9.28 5.70
C LEU A 213 -10.79 -9.47 6.92
N ILE A 214 -10.36 -10.34 7.83
CA ILE A 214 -10.92 -10.45 9.17
C ILE A 214 -9.74 -10.38 10.12
N THR A 215 -9.74 -9.41 11.01
CA THR A 215 -8.69 -9.29 12.03
C THR A 215 -9.30 -8.89 13.36
N GLY A 216 -8.67 -9.28 14.43
CA GLY A 216 -9.09 -8.92 15.77
C GLY A 216 -8.02 -9.23 16.78
N ASP A 217 -8.22 -8.70 17.99
CA ASP A 217 -7.38 -9.02 19.13
C ASP A 217 -8.21 -9.44 20.34
N GLN A 218 -7.57 -10.17 21.25
CA GLN A 218 -8.10 -10.57 22.51
C GLN A 218 -7.11 -10.18 23.61
N GLN A 219 -7.57 -9.40 24.55
CA GLN A 219 -6.80 -8.95 25.71
C GLN A 219 -6.75 -10.05 26.77
N GLN A 220 -5.60 -10.24 27.41
CA GLN A 220 -5.49 -11.21 28.50
C GLN A 220 -6.04 -10.68 29.83
N LYS A 221 -5.93 -9.37 30.07
CA LYS A 221 -6.49 -8.75 31.27
C LYS A 221 -7.92 -8.28 31.03
N SER A 222 -8.83 -8.67 31.92
CA SER A 222 -10.25 -8.33 31.86
C SER A 222 -10.52 -6.81 31.86
N GLU A 223 -9.69 -6.02 32.54
CA GLU A 223 -9.80 -4.57 32.57
C GLU A 223 -9.63 -3.89 31.20
N PHE A 224 -9.00 -4.61 30.23
CA PHE A 224 -8.82 -4.14 28.86
C PHE A 224 -9.74 -4.84 27.85
N GLU A 225 -10.67 -5.67 28.27
CA GLU A 225 -11.59 -6.35 27.36
C GLU A 225 -12.41 -5.40 26.47
N SER A 226 -12.73 -4.19 26.97
CA SER A 226 -13.43 -3.18 26.18
C SER A 226 -12.63 -2.65 24.97
N ARG A 227 -11.31 -2.89 24.95
CA ARG A 227 -10.41 -2.53 23.85
C ARG A 227 -10.27 -3.65 22.81
N GLU A 228 -10.84 -4.82 23.05
CA GLU A 228 -10.89 -5.88 22.04
C GLU A 228 -11.72 -5.42 20.85
N PHE A 229 -11.19 -5.67 19.68
CA PHE A 229 -11.87 -5.30 18.44
C PHE A 229 -11.92 -6.45 17.43
N MET A 230 -12.79 -6.30 16.46
CA MET A 230 -12.91 -7.12 15.27
C MET A 230 -13.12 -6.21 14.07
N LEU A 231 -12.22 -6.27 13.11
CA LEU A 231 -12.33 -5.56 11.84
C LEU A 231 -12.61 -6.57 10.73
N LYS A 232 -13.62 -6.29 9.92
CA LYS A 232 -13.99 -7.03 8.72
C LYS A 232 -13.92 -6.10 7.53
N GLN A 233 -13.30 -6.56 6.45
CA GLN A 233 -13.22 -5.82 5.21
C GLN A 233 -13.56 -6.73 4.05
N LEU A 234 -14.26 -6.19 3.07
CA LEU A 234 -14.45 -6.80 1.76
C LEU A 234 -14.11 -5.74 0.70
N ALA A 235 -13.27 -6.12 -0.26
CA ALA A 235 -12.85 -5.25 -1.34
C ALA A 235 -12.88 -5.98 -2.68
N LEU A 236 -13.28 -5.26 -3.71
CA LEU A 236 -13.10 -5.62 -5.11
C LEU A 236 -11.95 -4.78 -5.65
N GLU A 237 -10.92 -5.40 -6.20
CA GLU A 237 -9.75 -4.74 -6.75
C GLU A 237 -9.58 -5.11 -8.21
N TRP A 238 -9.45 -4.10 -9.06
CA TRP A 238 -9.03 -4.25 -10.44
C TRP A 238 -7.61 -3.69 -10.57
N LYS A 239 -6.69 -4.52 -11.02
CA LYS A 239 -5.29 -4.16 -11.26
C LYS A 239 -4.98 -4.34 -12.74
N THR A 240 -4.43 -3.31 -13.36
CA THR A 240 -3.83 -3.40 -14.69
C THR A 240 -2.35 -3.03 -14.61
N ARG A 241 -1.53 -3.75 -15.35
CA ARG A 241 -0.07 -3.61 -15.35
C ARG A 241 0.42 -3.05 -16.67
N LYS A 242 1.63 -2.51 -16.66
CA LYS A 242 2.34 -2.06 -17.87
C LYS A 242 1.55 -1.04 -18.71
N THR A 243 0.79 -0.15 -18.07
CA THR A 243 0.23 1.02 -18.77
C THR A 243 1.32 2.09 -18.93
N PHE A 244 1.07 3.11 -19.76
CA PHE A 244 1.98 4.27 -19.86
C PHE A 244 2.19 5.01 -18.53
N LEU A 245 1.23 4.92 -17.59
CA LEU A 245 1.34 5.42 -16.21
C LEU A 245 1.91 4.38 -15.23
N GLY A 246 2.38 3.22 -15.69
CA GLY A 246 2.80 2.11 -14.86
C GLY A 246 1.65 1.17 -14.49
N ASP A 247 1.69 0.57 -13.30
CA ASP A 247 0.60 -0.28 -12.80
C ASP A 247 -0.49 0.60 -12.19
N ILE A 248 -1.73 0.43 -12.63
CA ILE A 248 -2.91 1.10 -12.07
C ILE A 248 -3.68 0.08 -11.23
N ILE A 249 -4.07 0.46 -10.03
CA ILE A 249 -4.87 -0.35 -9.13
C ILE A 249 -6.06 0.49 -8.70
N PHE A 250 -7.26 -0.01 -8.98
CA PHE A 250 -8.52 0.57 -8.50
C PHE A 250 -9.19 -0.41 -7.56
N SER A 251 -9.65 0.05 -6.41
CA SER A 251 -10.39 -0.79 -5.48
C SER A 251 -11.55 -0.08 -4.83
N VAL A 252 -12.62 -0.81 -4.60
CA VAL A 252 -13.79 -0.38 -3.85
C VAL A 252 -14.11 -1.43 -2.80
N GLY A 253 -14.60 -0.98 -1.66
CA GLY A 253 -14.90 -1.94 -0.59
C GLY A 253 -15.60 -1.32 0.59
N SER A 254 -15.77 -2.14 1.61
CA SER A 254 -16.34 -1.71 2.88
C SER A 254 -15.57 -2.32 4.05
N ASN A 255 -15.49 -1.57 5.12
CA ASN A 255 -14.94 -1.98 6.41
C ASN A 255 -16.06 -1.96 7.44
N ARG A 256 -16.01 -2.89 8.38
CA ARG A 256 -16.86 -2.88 9.57
C ARG A 256 -15.99 -3.16 10.79
N LEU A 257 -15.94 -2.19 11.69
CA LEU A 257 -15.28 -2.32 12.97
C LEU A 257 -16.31 -2.64 14.05
N SER A 258 -15.98 -3.58 14.91
CA SER A 258 -16.76 -3.95 16.08
C SER A 258 -15.83 -4.00 17.29
N THR A 259 -16.30 -3.55 18.45
CA THR A 259 -15.58 -3.63 19.73
C THR A 259 -16.36 -4.50 20.71
N LYS A 260 -15.68 -5.09 21.71
CA LYS A 260 -16.32 -5.93 22.70
C LYS A 260 -17.33 -5.13 23.53
N ASP A 261 -18.55 -5.65 23.65
CA ASP A 261 -19.63 -5.04 24.44
C ASP A 261 -19.69 -5.69 25.81
N THR A 262 -18.87 -5.23 26.75
CA THR A 262 -18.77 -5.76 28.10
C THR A 262 -20.05 -5.57 28.90
N ALA A 263 -20.78 -4.49 28.69
CA ALA A 263 -22.05 -4.19 29.36
C ALA A 263 -23.25 -4.90 28.73
N LYS A 264 -23.11 -5.45 27.52
CA LYS A 264 -24.17 -6.11 26.73
C LYS A 264 -25.43 -5.26 26.50
N THR A 265 -25.27 -3.94 26.53
CA THR A 265 -26.38 -2.97 26.46
C THR A 265 -26.60 -2.41 25.06
N SER A 266 -25.66 -2.56 24.13
CA SER A 266 -25.75 -1.96 22.82
C SER A 266 -26.85 -2.61 21.95
N PRO A 267 -27.72 -1.83 21.33
CA PRO A 267 -28.67 -2.32 20.33
C PRO A 267 -28.00 -2.69 18.99
N TYR A 268 -26.76 -2.18 18.77
CA TYR A 268 -25.99 -2.36 17.52
C TYR A 268 -25.01 -3.51 17.64
N ARG A 269 -25.52 -4.73 17.88
CA ARG A 269 -24.67 -5.91 17.97
C ARG A 269 -24.07 -6.30 16.63
N ASP A 270 -22.87 -6.88 16.68
CA ASP A 270 -22.25 -7.46 15.50
C ASP A 270 -23.05 -8.73 15.10
N PRO A 271 -23.48 -8.84 13.83
CA PRO A 271 -24.33 -9.98 13.41
C PRO A 271 -23.61 -11.32 13.42
N TRP A 272 -22.25 -11.35 13.42
CA TRP A 272 -21.47 -12.58 13.42
C TRP A 272 -20.87 -12.90 14.79
N PHE A 273 -20.66 -11.87 15.62
CA PHE A 273 -20.02 -12.00 16.92
C PHE A 273 -20.85 -11.30 17.99
N ASN A 274 -21.78 -12.00 18.60
CA ASN A 274 -22.78 -11.45 19.52
C ASN A 274 -22.21 -10.76 20.78
N LYS A 275 -20.93 -11.02 21.10
CA LYS A 275 -20.20 -10.35 22.19
C LYS A 275 -19.65 -8.99 21.80
N TYR A 276 -19.76 -8.61 20.52
CA TYR A 276 -19.25 -7.36 20.00
C TYR A 276 -20.38 -6.44 19.55
N LYS A 277 -20.17 -5.13 19.70
CA LYS A 277 -21.03 -4.09 19.14
C LYS A 277 -20.34 -3.43 17.96
N GLN A 278 -21.11 -3.04 16.95
CA GLN A 278 -20.60 -2.32 15.82
C GLN A 278 -20.16 -0.92 16.26
N ALA A 279 -18.89 -0.60 16.06
CA ALA A 279 -18.27 0.67 16.43
C ALA A 279 -18.03 1.58 15.21
N GLY A 280 -18.04 1.03 14.00
CA GLY A 280 -17.89 1.81 12.78
C GLY A 280 -18.15 0.99 11.53
N ALA A 281 -18.49 1.70 10.46
CA ALA A 281 -18.57 1.17 9.10
C ALA A 281 -18.07 2.23 8.14
N ASP A 282 -17.21 1.83 7.22
CA ASP A 282 -16.71 2.71 6.15
C ASP A 282 -16.95 2.03 4.81
N SER A 283 -17.31 2.81 3.79
CA SER A 283 -17.17 2.43 2.39
C SER A 283 -15.99 3.19 1.82
N PHE A 284 -15.16 2.56 1.00
CA PHE A 284 -13.97 3.20 0.48
C PHE A 284 -13.80 2.98 -1.02
N THR A 285 -13.11 3.91 -1.65
CA THR A 285 -12.64 3.84 -3.02
C THR A 285 -11.17 4.26 -3.05
N ASN A 286 -10.31 3.45 -3.64
CA ASN A 286 -8.88 3.70 -3.73
C ASN A 286 -8.45 3.67 -5.19
N LEU A 287 -7.55 4.57 -5.56
CA LEU A 287 -6.87 4.59 -6.83
C LEU A 287 -5.36 4.69 -6.57
N ALA A 288 -4.60 3.73 -7.05
CA ALA A 288 -3.15 3.74 -6.89
C ALA A 288 -2.43 3.58 -8.23
N PHE A 289 -1.33 4.30 -8.37
CA PHE A 289 -0.42 4.25 -9.50
C PHE A 289 0.93 3.76 -8.97
N LYS A 290 1.52 2.76 -9.62
CA LYS A 290 2.86 2.27 -9.30
C LYS A 290 3.71 2.35 -10.56
N PHE A 291 4.79 3.11 -10.52
CA PHE A 291 5.67 3.36 -11.64
C PHE A 291 7.14 3.29 -11.23
N GLY A 292 8.03 3.21 -12.22
CA GLY A 292 9.46 3.08 -12.03
C GLY A 292 10.04 1.82 -12.65
N THR A 293 11.35 1.71 -12.70
CA THR A 293 12.06 0.64 -13.37
C THR A 293 12.22 -0.61 -12.47
N ALA A 294 12.39 -1.77 -13.08
CA ALA A 294 12.61 -3.02 -12.37
C ALA A 294 13.89 -3.00 -11.49
N LYS A 295 14.93 -2.26 -11.92
CA LYS A 295 16.22 -2.14 -11.23
C LYS A 295 16.38 -0.85 -10.42
N GLY A 296 15.49 0.12 -10.61
CA GLY A 296 15.55 1.44 -9.97
C GLY A 296 14.54 1.61 -8.84
N THR A 297 14.29 2.87 -8.51
CA THR A 297 13.27 3.25 -7.52
C THR A 297 11.88 3.01 -8.08
N LYS A 298 11.06 2.32 -7.29
CA LYS A 298 9.63 2.17 -7.56
C LYS A 298 8.86 3.20 -6.77
N TRP A 299 8.14 4.04 -7.49
CA TRP A 299 7.28 5.06 -6.92
C TRP A 299 5.84 4.55 -6.83
N SER A 300 5.10 5.06 -5.88
CA SER A 300 3.66 4.83 -5.78
C SER A 300 2.95 6.11 -5.37
N LEU A 301 1.82 6.37 -6.00
CA LEU A 301 0.87 7.41 -5.63
C LEU A 301 -0.46 6.72 -5.35
N LYS A 302 -1.03 6.92 -4.17
CA LYS A 302 -2.32 6.34 -3.80
C LYS A 302 -3.24 7.44 -3.31
N ILE A 303 -4.45 7.45 -3.84
CA ILE A 303 -5.54 8.35 -3.46
C ILE A 303 -6.64 7.49 -2.89
N ASP A 304 -7.10 7.81 -1.71
CA ASP A 304 -8.18 7.10 -1.05
C ASP A 304 -9.32 8.05 -0.68
N HIS A 305 -10.53 7.59 -0.83
CA HIS A 305 -11.75 8.26 -0.37
C HIS A 305 -12.56 7.29 0.47
N LYS A 306 -12.99 7.72 1.66
CA LYS A 306 -13.83 6.93 2.56
C LYS A 306 -15.08 7.71 2.96
N LEU A 307 -16.18 7.00 2.97
CA LEU A 307 -17.43 7.45 3.60
C LEU A 307 -17.53 6.74 4.96
N LYS A 308 -17.44 7.50 6.04
CA LYS A 308 -17.47 7.01 7.42
C LYS A 308 -18.87 7.00 7.98
N SER A 309 -19.20 6.00 8.79
CA SER A 309 -20.46 5.91 9.49
C SER A 309 -20.26 5.16 10.81
N VAL A 310 -20.77 5.70 11.91
CA VAL A 310 -20.81 5.04 13.21
C VAL A 310 -22.26 4.84 13.61
N PRO A 311 -22.73 3.61 13.82
CA PRO A 311 -24.10 3.35 14.23
C PRO A 311 -24.43 4.05 15.55
N GLY A 312 -25.60 4.71 15.60
CA GLY A 312 -26.04 5.43 16.80
C GLY A 312 -25.33 6.77 17.07
N THR A 313 -24.35 7.14 16.25
CA THR A 313 -23.60 8.40 16.43
C THR A 313 -23.58 9.19 15.12
N PRO A 314 -24.66 9.90 14.78
CA PRO A 314 -24.74 10.68 13.54
C PRO A 314 -23.62 11.70 13.38
N SER A 315 -23.17 12.33 14.46
CA SER A 315 -22.07 13.29 14.50
C SER A 315 -20.73 12.72 13.97
N SER A 316 -20.57 11.41 13.97
CA SER A 316 -19.37 10.72 13.44
C SER A 316 -19.49 10.29 11.97
N LYS A 317 -20.60 10.66 11.28
CA LYS A 317 -20.69 10.48 9.84
C LYS A 317 -19.85 11.53 9.14
N GLY A 318 -19.25 11.15 8.01
CA GLY A 318 -18.44 12.09 7.25
C GLY A 318 -17.60 11.43 6.18
N THR A 319 -16.56 12.13 5.80
CA THR A 319 -15.61 11.69 4.77
C THR A 319 -14.19 11.71 5.31
N ALA A 320 -13.38 10.83 4.78
CA ALA A 320 -11.95 10.90 4.93
C ALA A 320 -11.27 10.70 3.57
N ASN A 321 -10.35 11.60 3.25
CA ASN A 321 -9.65 11.61 1.97
C ASN A 321 -8.15 11.48 2.19
N SER A 322 -7.37 10.78 1.35
CA SER A 322 -5.94 10.64 1.49
C SER A 322 -5.12 10.64 0.22
N LEU A 323 -3.89 11.14 0.37
CA LEU A 323 -2.84 11.04 -0.62
C LEU A 323 -1.63 10.37 0.02
N ASN A 324 -1.16 9.30 -0.55
CA ASN A 324 0.01 8.60 -0.08
C ASN A 324 1.04 8.56 -1.20
N LEU A 325 2.23 9.06 -0.92
CA LEU A 325 3.40 8.97 -1.78
C LEU A 325 4.33 7.92 -1.21
N GLY A 326 4.82 7.02 -2.04
CA GLY A 326 5.77 5.99 -1.62
C GLY A 326 6.92 5.88 -2.60
N ALA A 327 8.11 5.57 -2.06
CA ALA A 327 9.31 5.27 -2.84
C ALA A 327 9.96 4.03 -2.28
N LYS A 328 10.09 2.99 -3.10
CA LYS A 328 10.78 1.74 -2.74
C LYS A 328 12.02 1.61 -3.60
N ASN A 329 13.16 1.37 -2.97
CA ASN A 329 14.41 1.15 -3.66
C ASN A 329 15.09 -0.14 -3.22
N LYS A 330 15.87 -0.74 -4.13
CA LYS A 330 16.63 -1.95 -3.86
C LYS A 330 18.09 -1.75 -4.27
N PHE A 331 18.97 -1.73 -3.29
CA PHE A 331 20.41 -1.62 -3.47
C PHE A 331 21.07 -2.99 -3.18
N GLY A 332 21.31 -3.77 -4.23
CA GLY A 332 21.79 -5.13 -4.08
C GLY A 332 20.83 -5.98 -3.23
N LYS A 333 21.26 -6.40 -2.05
CA LYS A 333 20.45 -7.17 -1.10
C LYS A 333 19.63 -6.30 -0.11
N TYR A 334 19.89 -4.99 -0.06
CA TYR A 334 19.21 -4.06 0.84
C TYR A 334 17.95 -3.47 0.20
N LYS A 335 16.93 -3.21 1.02
CA LYS A 335 15.70 -2.55 0.57
C LYS A 335 15.40 -1.34 1.46
N THR A 336 14.99 -0.25 0.85
CA THR A 336 14.50 0.94 1.54
C THR A 336 13.09 1.27 1.07
N ASP A 337 12.21 1.58 2.01
CA ASP A 337 10.85 2.04 1.74
C ASP A 337 10.65 3.38 2.43
N PHE A 338 10.24 4.39 1.68
CA PHE A 338 9.84 5.70 2.19
C PHE A 338 8.38 5.92 1.88
N SER A 339 7.64 6.50 2.80
CA SER A 339 6.27 6.94 2.53
C SER A 339 5.98 8.27 3.21
N LEU A 340 5.16 9.08 2.54
CA LEU A 340 4.58 10.30 3.05
C LEU A 340 3.07 10.22 2.82
N SER A 341 2.30 10.38 3.87
CA SER A 341 0.85 10.38 3.81
C SER A 341 0.34 11.62 4.50
N GLN A 342 -0.56 12.28 3.88
CA GLN A 342 -1.27 13.37 4.51
C GLN A 342 -2.76 13.04 4.59
N SER A 343 -3.50 13.49 5.63
CA SER A 343 -4.84 13.10 6.00
C SER A 343 -5.78 14.24 6.38
N ILE A 344 -7.06 14.27 5.80
CA ILE A 344 -8.15 15.15 6.24
C ILE A 344 -9.41 14.31 6.46
N THR A 345 -9.95 14.37 7.64
CA THR A 345 -11.23 13.78 8.00
C THR A 345 -12.18 14.92 8.33
N ASN A 346 -13.32 14.93 7.64
CA ASN A 346 -14.40 15.88 7.87
C ASN A 346 -15.64 15.10 8.32
N LEU A 347 -16.10 15.38 9.52
CA LEU A 347 -17.23 14.72 10.12
C LEU A 347 -18.41 15.67 10.24
N GLN A 348 -19.59 15.15 10.51
CA GLN A 348 -20.79 15.98 10.73
C GLN A 348 -20.65 16.83 11.99
N ASP A 349 -19.85 16.39 12.95
CA ASP A 349 -19.40 17.20 14.09
C ASP A 349 -17.99 17.74 13.81
N ASP A 350 -17.91 19.00 13.42
CA ASP A 350 -16.66 19.68 13.05
C ASP A 350 -15.60 19.67 14.16
N SER A 351 -16.00 19.46 15.44
CA SER A 351 -15.06 19.37 16.56
C SER A 351 -14.11 18.18 16.46
N ASN A 352 -14.50 17.17 15.67
CA ASN A 352 -13.74 15.96 15.40
C ASN A 352 -13.03 15.97 14.05
N ASP A 353 -13.14 17.06 13.31
CA ASP A 353 -12.41 17.24 12.07
C ASP A 353 -10.92 17.31 12.32
N LYS A 354 -10.16 16.55 11.54
CA LYS A 354 -8.72 16.48 11.77
C LYS A 354 -7.92 16.34 10.47
N SER A 355 -6.71 16.88 10.54
CA SER A 355 -5.64 16.65 9.56
C SER A 355 -4.52 15.85 10.22
N LYS A 356 -3.96 14.90 9.47
CA LYS A 356 -2.83 14.09 9.94
C LYS A 356 -1.78 14.02 8.83
N LEU A 357 -0.53 14.24 9.16
CA LEU A 357 0.62 14.05 8.29
C LEU A 357 1.47 12.92 8.87
N THR A 358 1.85 11.96 8.05
CA THR A 358 2.67 10.82 8.47
C THR A 358 3.81 10.61 7.50
N GLY A 359 5.02 10.57 8.00
CA GLY A 359 6.22 10.19 7.26
C GLY A 359 6.79 8.89 7.81
N SER A 360 7.19 7.95 6.97
CA SER A 360 7.88 6.74 7.42
C SER A 360 9.08 6.39 6.55
N ALA A 361 10.07 5.78 7.16
CA ALA A 361 11.23 5.20 6.51
C ALA A 361 11.48 3.81 7.07
N LYS A 362 11.61 2.81 6.18
CA LYS A 362 11.93 1.45 6.55
C LYS A 362 13.18 1.01 5.79
N PHE A 363 14.11 0.41 6.49
CA PHE A 363 15.29 -0.22 5.96
C PHE A 363 15.25 -1.72 6.27
N SER A 364 15.46 -2.56 5.26
CA SER A 364 15.45 -4.02 5.40
C SER A 364 16.69 -4.62 4.78
N PHE A 365 17.31 -5.58 5.49
CA PHE A 365 18.51 -6.24 5.03
C PHE A 365 18.50 -7.73 5.43
N PRO A 366 18.80 -8.62 4.48
CA PRO A 366 18.89 -10.04 4.74
C PRO A 366 20.23 -10.38 5.40
N VAL A 367 20.16 -11.08 6.51
CA VAL A 367 21.29 -11.73 7.19
C VAL A 367 20.92 -13.21 7.26
N LYS A 368 21.20 -13.96 6.19
CA LYS A 368 20.77 -15.37 6.11
C LYS A 368 21.06 -16.15 7.38
N PRO A 369 20.08 -16.90 7.92
CA PRO A 369 18.77 -17.22 7.33
C PRO A 369 17.66 -16.21 7.64
N VAL A 370 17.91 -15.14 8.37
CA VAL A 370 16.92 -14.15 8.80
C VAL A 370 16.93 -12.91 7.90
N SER A 371 15.87 -12.12 7.98
CA SER A 371 15.81 -10.75 7.46
C SER A 371 15.55 -9.79 8.62
N LEU A 372 16.36 -8.74 8.69
CA LEU A 372 16.24 -7.70 9.71
C LEU A 372 15.59 -6.46 9.09
N SER A 373 14.83 -5.73 9.89
CA SER A 373 14.25 -4.47 9.47
C SER A 373 14.28 -3.43 10.59
N LEU A 374 14.52 -2.18 10.19
CA LEU A 374 14.41 -1.00 11.03
C LEU A 374 13.40 -0.07 10.38
N GLN A 375 12.46 0.42 11.13
CA GLN A 375 11.46 1.38 10.67
C GLN A 375 11.37 2.53 11.63
N THR A 376 11.26 3.75 11.11
CA THR A 376 10.88 4.94 11.85
C THR A 376 9.64 5.55 11.22
N GLN A 377 8.76 6.09 12.05
CA GLN A 377 7.55 6.77 11.61
C GLN A 377 7.35 8.00 12.48
N LEU A 378 7.03 9.11 11.84
CA LEU A 378 6.66 10.37 12.46
C LEU A 378 5.23 10.69 12.02
N ALA A 379 4.34 10.94 12.96
CA ALA A 379 2.96 11.31 12.66
C ALA A 379 2.58 12.55 13.46
N GLU A 380 2.05 13.54 12.77
CA GLU A 380 1.46 14.74 13.39
C GLU A 380 -0.03 14.76 13.08
N SER A 381 -0.83 14.97 14.09
CA SER A 381 -2.29 15.11 13.95
C SER A 381 -2.75 16.39 14.61
N LYS A 382 -3.67 17.11 13.96
CA LYS A 382 -4.24 18.36 14.44
C LYS A 382 -5.74 18.35 14.19
N ASN A 383 -6.55 18.64 15.21
CA ASN A 383 -7.96 18.95 14.99
C ASN A 383 -8.07 20.28 14.23
N LEU A 384 -8.96 20.34 13.24
CA LEU A 384 -9.15 21.52 12.40
C LEU A 384 -9.95 22.60 13.14
N THR A 385 -10.86 22.17 14.02
CA THR A 385 -11.70 23.04 14.82
C THR A 385 -11.32 22.93 16.31
N ALA A 386 -11.42 24.01 17.05
CA ALA A 386 -11.20 24.01 18.48
C ALA A 386 -12.32 23.24 19.20
N ASN A 387 -11.96 22.51 20.25
CA ASN A 387 -12.96 21.87 21.09
C ASN A 387 -13.85 22.93 21.74
N SER A 388 -15.16 22.80 21.63
CA SER A 388 -16.14 23.79 22.11
C SER A 388 -16.08 24.04 23.59
N ILE A 389 -15.58 23.09 24.41
CA ILE A 389 -15.49 23.20 25.87
C ILE A 389 -14.16 23.83 26.29
N THR A 390 -13.05 23.41 25.64
CA THR A 390 -11.70 23.84 26.06
C THR A 390 -11.15 25.00 25.25
N GLY A 391 -11.75 25.32 24.09
CA GLY A 391 -11.25 26.32 23.14
C GLY A 391 -9.90 25.96 22.49
N ILE A 392 -9.40 24.73 22.68
CA ILE A 392 -8.07 24.32 22.26
C ILE A 392 -8.17 23.35 21.07
N ASN A 393 -7.40 23.61 20.02
CA ASN A 393 -7.20 22.64 18.95
C ASN A 393 -6.21 21.58 19.44
N LYS A 394 -6.66 20.34 19.55
CA LYS A 394 -5.79 19.21 19.91
C LYS A 394 -4.72 19.04 18.82
N LYS A 395 -3.46 18.95 19.26
CA LYS A 395 -2.31 18.56 18.43
C LYS A 395 -1.62 17.39 19.09
N THR A 396 -1.23 16.41 18.31
CA THR A 396 -0.43 15.28 18.78
C THR A 396 0.71 15.03 17.80
N SER A 397 1.88 14.75 18.33
CA SER A 397 3.06 14.30 17.60
C SER A 397 3.44 12.91 18.11
N LYS A 398 3.56 11.95 17.23
CA LYS A 398 3.88 10.55 17.57
C LYS A 398 5.14 10.12 16.83
N LYS A 399 6.11 9.62 17.55
CA LYS A 399 7.34 9.02 17.04
C LYS A 399 7.28 7.52 17.29
N THR A 400 7.51 6.72 16.26
CA THR A 400 7.50 5.26 16.37
C THR A 400 8.79 4.72 15.79
N TYR A 401 9.45 3.84 16.52
CA TYR A 401 10.62 3.09 16.09
C TYR A 401 10.29 1.61 16.17
N LYS A 402 10.51 0.87 15.10
CA LYS A 402 10.26 -0.56 15.07
C LYS A 402 11.50 -1.29 14.58
N PHE A 403 11.93 -2.27 15.35
CA PHE A 403 12.91 -3.27 14.96
C PHE A 403 12.20 -4.58 14.67
N GLY A 404 12.55 -5.25 13.59
CA GLY A 404 11.92 -6.51 13.18
C GLY A 404 12.96 -7.55 12.76
N VAL A 405 12.68 -8.80 13.10
CA VAL A 405 13.42 -9.98 12.67
C VAL A 405 12.41 -10.95 12.05
N THR A 406 12.67 -11.39 10.83
CA THR A 406 11.79 -12.32 10.11
C THR A 406 12.61 -13.57 9.75
N TYR A 407 12.07 -14.75 10.07
CA TYR A 407 12.68 -16.03 9.78
C TYR A 407 11.71 -16.90 8.96
N PRO A 408 12.03 -17.23 7.71
CA PRO A 408 11.24 -18.17 6.93
C PRO A 408 11.51 -19.59 7.40
N LEU A 409 10.53 -20.21 8.05
CA LEU A 409 10.60 -21.62 8.48
C LEU A 409 10.36 -22.56 7.29
N ALA A 410 9.46 -22.18 6.39
CA ALA A 410 9.16 -22.86 5.13
C ALA A 410 8.68 -21.81 4.10
N SER A 411 8.50 -22.22 2.84
CA SER A 411 7.97 -21.33 1.79
C SER A 411 6.57 -20.77 2.08
N TRP A 412 5.80 -21.46 2.90
CA TRP A 412 4.43 -21.12 3.31
C TRP A 412 4.33 -20.69 4.77
N LEU A 413 5.44 -20.71 5.56
CA LEU A 413 5.44 -20.47 7.00
C LEU A 413 6.57 -19.53 7.40
N ILE A 414 6.23 -18.40 7.99
CA ILE A 414 7.16 -17.33 8.38
C ILE A 414 6.94 -16.98 9.85
N LEU A 415 8.03 -16.97 10.63
CA LEU A 415 8.06 -16.47 12.00
C LEU A 415 8.64 -15.06 11.99
N ALA A 416 7.97 -14.12 12.66
CA ALA A 416 8.45 -12.76 12.81
C ALA A 416 8.40 -12.31 14.27
N TYR A 417 9.47 -11.66 14.72
CA TYR A 417 9.52 -10.94 15.98
C TYR A 417 9.67 -9.45 15.70
N SER A 418 8.99 -8.61 16.45
CA SER A 418 9.23 -7.17 16.40
C SER A 418 9.16 -6.51 17.79
N ARG A 419 10.00 -5.50 17.97
CA ARG A 419 9.95 -4.56 19.09
C ARG A 419 9.61 -3.18 18.57
N LYS A 420 8.61 -2.56 19.19
CA LYS A 420 8.08 -1.24 18.84
C LYS A 420 8.25 -0.31 20.03
N LEU A 421 8.76 0.88 19.79
CA LEU A 421 8.89 1.97 20.75
C LEU A 421 8.04 3.12 20.23
N GLU A 422 7.12 3.59 21.04
CA GLU A 422 6.25 4.72 20.72
C GLU A 422 6.46 5.84 21.74
N ASP A 423 6.53 7.07 21.27
CA ASP A 423 6.61 8.28 22.05
C ASP A 423 5.59 9.28 21.49
N GLN A 424 4.55 9.59 22.24
CA GLN A 424 3.52 10.54 21.85
C GLN A 424 3.57 11.76 22.76
N GLU A 425 3.57 12.94 22.15
CA GLU A 425 3.46 14.24 22.75
C GLU A 425 2.14 14.90 22.32
N SER A 426 1.49 15.61 23.22
CA SER A 426 0.23 16.33 22.97
C SER A 426 0.23 17.70 23.62
N ASN A 427 -0.48 18.66 23.02
CA ASN A 427 -0.73 19.94 23.67
C ASN A 427 -1.86 19.89 24.75
N LEU A 428 -2.46 18.71 24.94
CA LEU A 428 -3.42 18.48 26.02
C LEU A 428 -2.75 17.71 27.15
N THR A 429 -2.99 18.16 28.38
CA THR A 429 -2.50 17.50 29.58
C THR A 429 -2.93 16.04 29.63
N ASN A 430 -2.05 15.15 30.07
CA ASN A 430 -2.30 13.70 30.24
C ASN A 430 -2.53 12.89 28.93
N LYS A 431 -2.20 13.43 27.76
CA LYS A 431 -2.23 12.69 26.50
C LYS A 431 -0.83 12.29 25.97
N ASP A 432 0.22 12.65 26.72
CA ASP A 432 1.58 12.22 26.44
C ASP A 432 1.81 10.82 26.98
N TYR A 433 2.43 9.96 26.19
CA TYR A 433 2.81 8.64 26.69
C TYR A 433 4.04 8.08 25.97
N LYS A 434 4.73 7.18 26.67
CA LYS A 434 5.77 6.32 26.11
C LYS A 434 5.38 4.87 26.31
N LYS A 435 5.58 4.07 25.27
CA LYS A 435 5.12 2.69 25.21
C LYS A 435 6.13 1.82 24.50
N ASN A 436 6.41 0.66 25.09
CA ASN A 436 7.19 -0.38 24.47
C ASN A 436 6.32 -1.62 24.26
N SER A 437 6.37 -2.18 23.09
CA SER A 437 5.69 -3.44 22.82
C SER A 437 6.59 -4.42 22.09
N ASN A 438 6.49 -5.69 22.46
CA ASN A 438 7.15 -6.79 21.79
C ASN A 438 6.07 -7.65 21.14
N SER A 439 6.28 -8.14 19.94
CA SER A 439 5.34 -9.05 19.30
C SER A 439 6.04 -10.21 18.61
N LEU A 440 5.39 -11.36 18.66
CA LEU A 440 5.76 -12.56 17.94
C LEU A 440 4.59 -12.92 17.01
N GLN A 441 4.88 -13.18 15.75
CA GLN A 441 3.87 -13.48 14.73
C GLN A 441 4.26 -14.70 13.93
N LEU A 442 3.26 -15.54 13.62
CA LEU A 442 3.37 -16.68 12.73
C LEU A 442 2.47 -16.42 11.52
N THR A 443 3.07 -16.32 10.34
CA THR A 443 2.35 -16.10 9.08
C THR A 443 2.34 -17.39 8.26
N MET A 444 1.16 -17.79 7.81
CA MET A 444 0.92 -18.95 6.94
C MET A 444 0.30 -18.47 5.62
N ILE A 445 0.78 -18.99 4.49
CA ILE A 445 0.35 -18.60 3.14
C ILE A 445 0.00 -19.87 2.36
N PHE A 446 -1.28 -20.03 1.97
CA PHE A 446 -1.82 -21.19 1.26
C PHE A 446 -2.28 -20.86 -0.15
#